data_64f3dad07ac427e918893fd93ac908eb
#
_entry.id   64f3dad07ac427e918893fd93ac908eb
#
_cell.length_a   1.000
_cell.length_b   1.000
_cell.length_c   1.000
_cell.angle_alpha   90.00
_cell.angle_beta   90.00
_cell.angle_gamma   90.00
#
_symmetry.space_group_name_H-M   'P 1'
#
loop_
_entity.id
_entity.type
_entity.pdbx_description
1 polymer ?
#
loop_
_entity_poly.entity_id
_entity_poly.type
_entity_poly.pdbx_seq_one_letter_code
_entity_poly.pdbx_strand_id
1 'polypeptide(L)'
;MPSKRKTTKTSAFGSPGRAGHDSSAFYAGKLYDSQLQGQDSIYIENLLPADALDRIFGHSAETMSELPDCSVHLMVTSPPYNVGKEYDEDRSLDDYLAFLQRVWKETWRVLVPGGRMCINVANLGRKPYIPLHAYISEQAIQLGFLMRGEIIWNKAASASPSTAWGSWKSAGNPTLRDVHEYILVFCKQTFKRQNPAKCPSTITRDEFLEYNKSVWDMKAESARKVGHPAPFPVELPRRLIQLYTFENEIVLDPFMGSGQTAIAALKSGRHFAGYEIDKNYVALANQRIKKESEDIARDLNPHE
;
A
#
# COMPACT_ATOMS: atom_id res chain seq x y z
N MET A 1 -44.81 -8.91 8.69
CA MET A 1 -44.45 -7.97 7.57
C MET A 1 -43.07 -7.41 7.89
N PRO A 2 -42.07 -7.57 7.04
CA PRO A 2 -40.75 -6.95 7.29
C PRO A 2 -40.86 -5.45 7.08
N SER A 3 -40.40 -4.66 8.06
CA SER A 3 -40.40 -3.20 8.02
C SER A 3 -39.50 -2.73 6.86
N LYS A 4 -40.06 -1.95 5.95
CA LYS A 4 -39.28 -1.24 4.90
C LYS A 4 -38.27 -0.33 5.58
N ARG A 5 -36.96 -0.65 5.47
CA ARG A 5 -35.89 0.25 5.88
C ARG A 5 -36.04 1.58 5.12
N LYS A 6 -36.18 2.68 5.85
CA LYS A 6 -36.18 4.02 5.24
C LYS A 6 -34.82 4.28 4.60
N THR A 7 -34.81 4.42 3.27
CA THR A 7 -33.62 4.82 2.51
C THR A 7 -33.42 6.33 2.68
N THR A 8 -32.24 6.77 3.08
CA THR A 8 -31.87 8.19 3.11
C THR A 8 -31.48 8.65 1.70
N LYS A 9 -32.10 9.73 1.22
CA LYS A 9 -31.90 10.31 -0.12
C LYS A 9 -30.65 11.20 -0.25
N THR A 10 -29.86 11.38 0.78
CA THR A 10 -28.69 12.25 0.74
C THR A 10 -27.42 11.44 0.49
N SER A 11 -26.83 11.58 -0.69
CA SER A 11 -25.43 11.25 -0.88
C SER A 11 -24.58 12.36 -0.26
N ALA A 12 -23.59 12.02 0.56
CA ALA A 12 -22.52 12.92 0.85
C ALA A 12 -21.79 13.23 -0.47
N PHE A 13 -21.39 14.49 -0.62
CA PHE A 13 -20.71 15.07 -1.76
C PHE A 13 -19.80 14.07 -2.50
N GLY A 14 -20.19 13.65 -3.70
CA GLY A 14 -19.40 12.78 -4.58
C GLY A 14 -19.21 11.33 -4.13
N SER A 15 -19.78 10.88 -3.03
CA SER A 15 -19.69 9.48 -2.64
C SER A 15 -20.92 8.70 -3.10
N PRO A 16 -20.76 7.48 -3.63
CA PRO A 16 -21.85 6.59 -3.87
C PRO A 16 -22.63 6.33 -2.59
N GLY A 17 -23.93 6.19 -2.68
CA GLY A 17 -24.82 5.99 -1.53
C GLY A 17 -24.33 4.86 -0.61
N ARG A 18 -24.82 4.87 0.63
CA ARG A 18 -24.51 3.85 1.65
C ARG A 18 -24.85 2.44 1.17
N ALA A 19 -24.17 1.42 1.71
CA ALA A 19 -24.45 0.02 1.44
C ALA A 19 -25.98 -0.28 1.48
N GLY A 20 -26.51 -0.80 0.37
CA GLY A 20 -27.95 -1.02 0.19
C GLY A 20 -28.67 0.02 -0.69
N HIS A 21 -27.99 1.05 -1.17
CA HIS A 21 -28.49 1.94 -2.22
C HIS A 21 -28.07 1.41 -3.60
N ASP A 22 -29.01 1.41 -4.53
CA ASP A 22 -28.68 1.22 -5.94
C ASP A 22 -27.97 2.50 -6.44
N SER A 23 -26.68 2.37 -6.73
CA SER A 23 -25.85 3.44 -7.27
C SER A 23 -25.66 3.36 -8.78
N SER A 24 -26.36 2.45 -9.48
CA SER A 24 -26.21 2.21 -10.91
C SER A 24 -26.43 3.47 -11.73
N ALA A 25 -27.42 4.30 -11.36
CA ALA A 25 -27.69 5.56 -12.04
C ALA A 25 -26.54 6.58 -11.92
N PHE A 26 -25.78 6.54 -10.81
CA PHE A 26 -24.59 7.38 -10.62
C PHE A 26 -23.47 6.96 -11.56
N TYR A 27 -23.19 5.66 -11.64
CA TYR A 27 -22.13 5.11 -12.49
C TYR A 27 -22.49 5.04 -13.98
N ALA A 28 -23.78 5.19 -14.35
CA ALA A 28 -24.23 5.34 -15.74
C ALA A 28 -24.01 6.75 -16.31
N GLY A 29 -23.46 7.68 -15.54
CA GLY A 29 -23.16 9.04 -16.00
C GLY A 29 -21.94 9.08 -16.93
N LYS A 30 -21.93 10.03 -17.87
CA LYS A 30 -20.85 10.20 -18.89
C LYS A 30 -19.44 10.32 -18.30
N LEU A 31 -19.31 10.75 -17.05
CA LEU A 31 -18.02 10.80 -16.35
C LEU A 31 -17.34 9.42 -16.27
N TYR A 32 -18.14 8.35 -16.28
CA TYR A 32 -17.66 6.98 -16.14
C TYR A 32 -17.56 6.20 -17.46
N ASP A 33 -18.04 6.79 -18.60
CA ASP A 33 -18.06 6.09 -19.89
C ASP A 33 -16.69 5.64 -20.38
N SER A 34 -15.64 6.45 -20.10
CA SER A 34 -14.26 6.17 -20.48
C SER A 34 -13.41 5.56 -19.37
N GLN A 35 -13.98 5.33 -18.18
CA GLN A 35 -13.24 4.79 -17.05
C GLN A 35 -13.16 3.27 -17.11
N LEU A 36 -12.06 2.73 -16.58
CA LEU A 36 -11.93 1.29 -16.42
C LEU A 36 -13.01 0.78 -15.46
N GLN A 37 -13.81 -0.13 -15.96
CA GLN A 37 -14.85 -0.82 -15.19
C GLN A 37 -14.29 -2.16 -14.70
N GLY A 38 -14.60 -2.50 -13.44
CA GLY A 38 -14.27 -3.84 -12.95
C GLY A 38 -15.01 -4.89 -13.75
N GLN A 39 -14.30 -5.89 -14.21
CA GLN A 39 -14.86 -7.01 -14.99
C GLN A 39 -15.10 -8.21 -14.08
N ASP A 40 -16.12 -9.01 -14.42
CA ASP A 40 -16.22 -10.35 -13.88
C ASP A 40 -15.05 -11.16 -14.42
N SER A 41 -14.11 -11.50 -13.56
CA SER A 41 -12.92 -12.28 -13.91
C SER A 41 -12.98 -13.65 -13.26
N ILE A 42 -12.50 -14.67 -14.00
CA ILE A 42 -12.26 -15.98 -13.40
C ILE A 42 -11.15 -15.80 -12.35
N TYR A 43 -11.42 -16.25 -11.13
CA TYR A 43 -10.40 -16.25 -10.09
C TYR A 43 -9.36 -17.33 -10.40
N ILE A 44 -8.11 -16.92 -10.46
CA ILE A 44 -6.95 -17.78 -10.65
C ILE A 44 -5.99 -17.48 -9.51
N GLU A 45 -5.53 -18.53 -8.84
CA GLU A 45 -4.51 -18.45 -7.80
C GLU A 45 -3.54 -19.61 -7.98
N ASN A 46 -2.26 -19.32 -8.10
CA ASN A 46 -1.19 -20.28 -8.15
C ASN A 46 -0.46 -20.30 -6.81
N LEU A 47 -0.04 -21.48 -6.39
CA LEU A 47 0.70 -21.63 -5.15
C LEU A 47 2.09 -21.00 -5.29
N LEU A 48 2.48 -20.24 -4.27
CA LEU A 48 3.85 -19.79 -4.13
C LEU A 48 4.75 -20.98 -3.76
N PRO A 49 5.91 -21.18 -4.42
CA PRO A 49 6.88 -22.18 -4.02
C PRO A 49 7.33 -22.00 -2.57
N ALA A 50 7.55 -23.09 -1.84
CA ALA A 50 7.90 -23.05 -0.42
C ALA A 50 9.22 -22.31 -0.14
N ASP A 51 10.14 -22.33 -1.09
CA ASP A 51 11.42 -21.61 -1.02
C ASP A 51 11.30 -20.10 -1.33
N ALA A 52 10.16 -19.66 -1.83
CA ALA A 52 9.83 -18.24 -2.03
C ALA A 52 8.98 -17.65 -0.91
N LEU A 53 8.44 -18.50 -0.02
CA LEU A 53 7.59 -18.08 1.08
C LEU A 53 8.45 -17.50 2.23
N ASP A 54 8.05 -16.36 2.76
CA ASP A 54 8.71 -15.64 3.86
C ASP A 54 10.18 -15.31 3.55
N ARG A 55 10.45 -14.87 2.31
CA ARG A 55 11.79 -14.60 1.79
C ARG A 55 11.95 -13.18 1.27
N ILE A 56 13.19 -12.69 1.36
CA ILE A 56 13.64 -11.45 0.72
C ILE A 56 14.67 -11.83 -0.35
N PHE A 57 14.40 -11.44 -1.60
CA PHE A 57 15.28 -11.65 -2.74
C PHE A 57 16.20 -10.45 -2.92
N GLY A 58 17.51 -10.71 -3.05
CA GLY A 58 18.57 -9.68 -3.08
C GLY A 58 18.79 -9.08 -4.48
N HIS A 59 17.74 -8.75 -5.21
CA HIS A 59 17.81 -8.15 -6.55
C HIS A 59 16.61 -7.24 -6.84
N SER A 60 16.63 -6.58 -8.01
CA SER A 60 15.58 -5.66 -8.42
C SER A 60 14.25 -6.36 -8.67
N ALA A 61 13.17 -5.77 -8.15
CA ALA A 61 11.79 -6.19 -8.41
C ALA A 61 11.28 -5.89 -9.84
N GLU A 62 12.12 -5.36 -10.73
CA GLU A 62 11.80 -5.25 -12.15
C GLU A 62 11.59 -6.62 -12.83
N THR A 63 12.06 -7.69 -12.17
CA THR A 63 11.81 -9.09 -12.53
C THR A 63 11.55 -9.87 -11.25
N MET A 64 10.37 -10.50 -11.15
CA MET A 64 9.96 -11.32 -10.00
C MET A 64 9.81 -12.78 -10.42
N SER A 65 10.89 -13.38 -10.94
CA SER A 65 10.89 -14.75 -11.51
C SER A 65 10.55 -15.85 -10.51
N GLU A 66 10.79 -15.60 -9.23
CA GLU A 66 10.50 -16.52 -8.11
C GLU A 66 9.01 -16.60 -7.79
N LEU A 67 8.24 -15.58 -8.22
CA LEU A 67 6.81 -15.50 -7.96
C LEU A 67 6.01 -15.90 -9.21
N PRO A 68 5.21 -16.97 -9.15
CA PRO A 68 4.28 -17.32 -10.22
C PRO A 68 3.23 -16.25 -10.48
N ASP A 69 2.64 -16.25 -11.66
CA ASP A 69 1.48 -15.44 -11.97
C ASP A 69 0.36 -15.71 -10.96
N CYS A 70 -0.37 -14.66 -10.56
CA CYS A 70 -1.52 -14.80 -9.66
C CYS A 70 -1.20 -15.60 -8.38
N SER A 71 -0.11 -15.30 -7.69
CA SER A 71 0.31 -15.97 -6.45
C SER A 71 0.32 -15.05 -5.22
N VAL A 72 0.08 -13.74 -5.40
CA VAL A 72 0.15 -12.72 -4.34
C VAL A 72 -1.21 -12.05 -4.17
N HIS A 73 -1.58 -11.73 -2.93
CA HIS A 73 -2.90 -11.22 -2.59
C HIS A 73 -2.93 -9.70 -2.36
N LEU A 74 -1.84 -9.17 -1.82
CA LEU A 74 -1.66 -7.75 -1.53
C LEU A 74 -0.21 -7.35 -1.79
N MET A 75 -0.01 -6.23 -2.46
CA MET A 75 1.27 -5.54 -2.49
C MET A 75 1.18 -4.26 -1.65
N VAL A 76 2.12 -4.07 -0.72
CA VAL A 76 2.28 -2.84 0.06
C VAL A 76 3.72 -2.39 -0.03
N THR A 77 3.94 -1.16 -0.45
CA THR A 77 5.31 -0.64 -0.58
C THR A 77 5.38 0.88 -0.48
N SER A 78 6.59 1.38 -0.28
CA SER A 78 6.99 2.77 -0.52
C SER A 78 8.23 2.75 -1.42
N PRO A 79 8.14 3.17 -2.69
CA PRO A 79 9.27 3.12 -3.60
C PRO A 79 10.37 4.10 -3.17
N PRO A 80 11.64 3.90 -3.60
CA PRO A 80 12.71 4.86 -3.38
C PRO A 80 12.36 6.19 -4.06
N TYR A 81 12.60 7.31 -3.37
CA TYR A 81 12.12 8.62 -3.85
C TYR A 81 13.06 9.36 -4.82
N ASN A 82 14.21 8.79 -5.14
CA ASN A 82 15.20 9.41 -6.03
C ASN A 82 15.57 10.86 -5.61
N VAL A 83 15.83 11.05 -4.31
CA VAL A 83 16.09 12.37 -3.71
C VAL A 83 17.55 12.54 -3.24
N GLY A 84 18.48 11.76 -3.82
CA GLY A 84 19.92 11.83 -3.55
C GLY A 84 20.31 11.19 -2.22
N LYS A 85 19.58 10.18 -1.74
CA LYS A 85 19.99 9.34 -0.63
C LYS A 85 20.97 8.26 -1.11
N GLU A 86 21.70 7.65 -0.18
CA GLU A 86 22.76 6.67 -0.48
C GLU A 86 22.34 5.49 -1.36
N TYR A 87 21.03 5.18 -1.39
CA TYR A 87 20.43 4.11 -2.19
C TYR A 87 19.73 4.61 -3.48
N ASP A 88 19.69 5.93 -3.70
CA ASP A 88 19.07 6.51 -4.89
C ASP A 88 20.10 6.58 -6.04
N GLU A 89 19.69 6.15 -7.23
CA GLU A 89 20.35 6.50 -8.48
C GLU A 89 19.84 7.88 -8.92
N ASP A 90 20.73 8.76 -9.39
CA ASP A 90 20.33 10.09 -9.92
C ASP A 90 19.66 9.93 -11.29
N ARG A 91 18.38 9.53 -11.27
CA ARG A 91 17.57 9.29 -12.48
C ARG A 91 16.78 10.54 -12.84
N SER A 92 16.56 10.75 -14.13
CA SER A 92 15.54 11.70 -14.59
C SER A 92 14.13 11.25 -14.10
N LEU A 93 13.17 12.19 -14.08
CA LEU A 93 11.79 11.83 -13.72
C LEU A 93 11.22 10.74 -14.64
N ASP A 94 11.48 10.85 -15.95
CA ASP A 94 10.98 9.88 -16.93
C ASP A 94 11.63 8.50 -16.74
N ASP A 95 12.94 8.43 -16.49
CA ASP A 95 13.64 7.17 -16.21
C ASP A 95 13.16 6.54 -14.89
N TYR A 96 12.92 7.36 -13.87
CA TYR A 96 12.38 6.91 -12.60
C TYR A 96 10.96 6.35 -12.75
N LEU A 97 10.09 7.04 -13.48
CA LEU A 97 8.74 6.57 -13.76
C LEU A 97 8.76 5.30 -14.63
N ALA A 98 9.66 5.21 -15.62
CA ALA A 98 9.83 4.01 -16.43
C ALA A 98 10.30 2.80 -15.60
N PHE A 99 11.21 3.02 -14.64
CA PHE A 99 11.61 2.00 -13.66
C PHE A 99 10.42 1.51 -12.84
N LEU A 100 9.67 2.42 -12.23
CA LEU A 100 8.47 2.05 -11.44
C LEU A 100 7.44 1.29 -12.28
N GLN A 101 7.25 1.69 -13.55
CA GLN A 101 6.31 1.01 -14.44
C GLN A 101 6.66 -0.47 -14.66
N ARG A 102 7.97 -0.82 -14.74
CA ARG A 102 8.41 -2.22 -14.85
C ARG A 102 8.05 -3.02 -13.59
N VAL A 103 8.24 -2.43 -12.41
CA VAL A 103 7.85 -3.05 -11.14
C VAL A 103 6.33 -3.22 -11.04
N TRP A 104 5.55 -2.21 -11.49
CA TRP A 104 4.09 -2.31 -11.49
C TRP A 104 3.56 -3.37 -12.47
N LYS A 105 4.25 -3.61 -13.60
CA LYS A 105 3.92 -4.71 -14.53
C LYS A 105 4.12 -6.08 -13.87
N GLU A 106 5.22 -6.29 -13.19
CA GLU A 106 5.47 -7.52 -12.44
C GLU A 106 4.46 -7.68 -11.29
N THR A 107 4.17 -6.60 -10.57
CA THR A 107 3.10 -6.59 -9.55
C THR A 107 1.75 -6.99 -10.15
N TRP A 108 1.39 -6.46 -11.33
CA TRP A 108 0.18 -6.88 -12.03
C TRP A 108 0.19 -8.38 -12.33
N ARG A 109 1.29 -8.91 -12.82
CA ARG A 109 1.43 -10.32 -13.17
C ARG A 109 1.19 -11.22 -11.96
N VAL A 110 1.87 -10.93 -10.84
CA VAL A 110 1.86 -11.80 -9.65
C VAL A 110 0.60 -11.65 -8.79
N LEU A 111 -0.11 -10.53 -8.83
CA LEU A 111 -1.34 -10.34 -8.07
C LEU A 111 -2.45 -11.27 -8.57
N VAL A 112 -3.22 -11.86 -7.66
CA VAL A 112 -4.47 -12.58 -7.97
C VAL A 112 -5.54 -11.61 -8.48
N PRO A 113 -6.56 -12.05 -9.23
CA PRO A 113 -7.72 -11.23 -9.59
C PRO A 113 -8.40 -10.68 -8.33
N GLY A 114 -8.59 -9.36 -8.28
CA GLY A 114 -9.10 -8.65 -7.11
C GLY A 114 -8.06 -8.40 -6.01
N GLY A 115 -6.82 -8.84 -6.18
CA GLY A 115 -5.69 -8.48 -5.32
C GLY A 115 -5.45 -6.98 -5.30
N ARG A 116 -4.84 -6.47 -4.23
CA ARG A 116 -4.62 -5.04 -4.02
C ARG A 116 -3.16 -4.66 -4.23
N MET A 117 -2.95 -3.49 -4.85
CA MET A 117 -1.68 -2.78 -4.89
C MET A 117 -1.84 -1.49 -4.09
N CYS A 118 -1.07 -1.35 -3.01
CA CYS A 118 -1.08 -0.19 -2.11
C CYS A 118 0.30 0.46 -2.12
N ILE A 119 0.38 1.70 -2.57
CA ILE A 119 1.64 2.43 -2.72
C ILE A 119 1.63 3.65 -1.81
N ASN A 120 2.50 3.66 -0.81
CA ASN A 120 2.73 4.85 0.01
C ASN A 120 3.75 5.76 -0.68
N VAL A 121 3.39 7.01 -0.93
CA VAL A 121 4.24 7.98 -1.64
C VAL A 121 4.09 9.38 -1.11
N ALA A 122 5.21 10.09 -0.94
CA ALA A 122 5.27 11.52 -0.75
C ALA A 122 5.47 12.24 -2.09
N ASN A 123 4.96 13.45 -2.21
CA ASN A 123 5.35 14.35 -3.29
C ASN A 123 6.70 15.00 -3.01
N LEU A 124 7.41 15.41 -4.04
CA LEU A 124 8.80 15.85 -3.93
C LEU A 124 8.97 17.32 -4.31
N GLY A 125 10.05 17.89 -3.79
CA GLY A 125 10.50 19.23 -4.18
C GLY A 125 9.58 20.36 -3.71
N ARG A 126 9.95 21.57 -4.13
CA ARG A 126 9.21 22.82 -3.88
C ARG A 126 9.35 23.78 -5.06
N LYS A 127 10.40 23.62 -5.86
CA LYS A 127 10.77 24.49 -6.97
C LYS A 127 11.45 23.69 -8.10
N PRO A 128 10.67 22.95 -8.91
CA PRO A 128 9.23 22.71 -8.89
C PRO A 128 8.78 21.71 -7.82
N TYR A 129 7.47 21.66 -7.57
CA TYR A 129 6.82 20.61 -6.84
C TYR A 129 6.46 19.45 -7.78
N ILE A 130 6.84 18.23 -7.45
CA ILE A 130 6.63 17.04 -8.28
C ILE A 130 5.50 16.20 -7.63
N PRO A 131 4.30 16.12 -8.23
CA PRO A 131 3.18 15.38 -7.69
C PRO A 131 3.29 13.89 -8.03
N LEU A 132 4.22 13.17 -7.39
CA LEU A 132 4.46 11.74 -7.67
C LEU A 132 3.21 10.88 -7.56
N HIS A 133 2.34 11.15 -6.59
CA HIS A 133 1.09 10.43 -6.42
C HIS A 133 0.21 10.46 -7.69
N ALA A 134 0.20 11.59 -8.41
CA ALA A 134 -0.59 11.73 -9.64
C ALA A 134 0.05 10.92 -10.79
N TYR A 135 1.37 11.02 -10.99
CA TYR A 135 2.07 10.26 -12.03
C TYR A 135 1.94 8.75 -11.81
N ILE A 136 2.11 8.28 -10.58
CA ILE A 136 1.98 6.85 -10.25
C ILE A 136 0.53 6.40 -10.44
N SER A 137 -0.45 7.22 -10.07
CA SER A 137 -1.87 6.91 -10.28
C SER A 137 -2.19 6.76 -11.76
N GLU A 138 -1.72 7.67 -12.60
CA GLU A 138 -1.91 7.60 -14.05
C GLU A 138 -1.26 6.35 -14.63
N GLN A 139 -0.02 6.04 -14.27
CA GLN A 139 0.68 4.82 -14.71
C GLN A 139 -0.07 3.55 -14.34
N ALA A 140 -0.54 3.44 -13.10
CA ALA A 140 -1.26 2.27 -12.63
C ALA A 140 -2.57 2.07 -13.42
N ILE A 141 -3.32 3.16 -13.68
CA ILE A 141 -4.55 3.11 -14.47
C ILE A 141 -4.24 2.72 -15.92
N GLN A 142 -3.19 3.25 -16.53
CA GLN A 142 -2.76 2.89 -17.89
C GLN A 142 -2.34 1.42 -18.01
N LEU A 143 -1.80 0.83 -16.95
CA LEU A 143 -1.50 -0.61 -16.86
C LEU A 143 -2.74 -1.49 -16.67
N GLY A 144 -3.91 -0.90 -16.47
CA GLY A 144 -5.18 -1.59 -16.32
C GLY A 144 -5.63 -1.79 -14.87
N PHE A 145 -4.88 -1.29 -13.87
CA PHE A 145 -5.36 -1.31 -12.49
C PHE A 145 -6.60 -0.44 -12.31
N LEU A 146 -7.53 -0.92 -11.50
CA LEU A 146 -8.71 -0.17 -11.10
C LEU A 146 -8.40 0.63 -9.83
N MET A 147 -8.44 1.95 -9.87
CA MET A 147 -8.24 2.75 -8.67
C MET A 147 -9.40 2.55 -7.70
N ARG A 148 -9.10 2.13 -6.48
CA ARG A 148 -10.10 1.89 -5.42
C ARG A 148 -10.31 3.11 -4.53
N GLY A 149 -9.26 3.90 -4.35
CA GLY A 149 -9.28 5.10 -3.54
C GLY A 149 -7.88 5.56 -3.16
N GLU A 150 -7.84 6.56 -2.32
CA GLU A 150 -6.64 7.17 -1.79
C GLU A 150 -6.81 7.40 -0.30
N ILE A 151 -5.76 7.12 0.47
CA ILE A 151 -5.71 7.37 1.90
C ILE A 151 -4.63 8.42 2.15
N ILE A 152 -4.94 9.44 2.93
CA ILE A 152 -3.98 10.43 3.42
C ILE A 152 -3.41 9.92 4.74
N TRP A 153 -2.11 9.59 4.74
CA TRP A 153 -1.41 9.36 5.98
C TRP A 153 -0.97 10.71 6.56
N ASN A 154 -1.69 11.18 7.57
CA ASN A 154 -1.42 12.42 8.28
C ASN A 154 -0.32 12.21 9.33
N LYS A 155 0.82 12.87 9.12
CA LYS A 155 1.99 12.86 10.02
C LYS A 155 2.09 14.14 10.87
N ALA A 156 1.07 14.99 10.86
CA ALA A 156 1.12 16.30 11.51
C ALA A 156 1.48 16.24 13.00
N ALA A 157 1.08 15.17 13.70
CA ALA A 157 1.46 14.93 15.10
C ALA A 157 2.97 14.75 15.34
N SER A 158 3.76 14.45 14.29
CA SER A 158 5.22 14.34 14.31
C SER A 158 5.92 15.64 13.88
N ALA A 159 5.16 16.68 13.49
CA ALA A 159 5.67 17.91 12.93
C ALA A 159 5.60 19.06 13.96
N SER A 160 6.74 19.51 14.46
CA SER A 160 6.80 20.68 15.36
C SER A 160 6.43 21.97 14.64
N PRO A 161 5.79 22.97 15.32
CA PRO A 161 5.55 24.29 14.75
C PRO A 161 6.86 24.93 14.26
N SER A 162 6.80 25.64 13.13
CA SER A 162 7.96 26.37 12.60
C SER A 162 7.52 27.52 11.71
N THR A 163 8.17 28.67 11.84
CA THR A 163 8.02 29.85 11.00
C THR A 163 9.08 29.91 9.87
N ALA A 164 9.91 28.88 9.74
CA ALA A 164 11.01 28.83 8.78
C ALA A 164 10.59 28.43 7.34
N TRP A 165 9.29 28.23 7.12
CA TRP A 165 8.77 27.75 5.84
C TRP A 165 8.29 28.93 4.98
N GLY A 166 9.19 29.45 4.16
CA GLY A 166 8.92 30.56 3.27
C GLY A 166 8.99 31.92 3.98
N SER A 167 8.25 32.92 3.48
CA SER A 167 8.27 34.29 3.99
C SER A 167 7.25 34.50 5.11
N TRP A 168 7.70 34.44 6.36
CA TRP A 168 6.87 34.79 7.52
C TRP A 168 6.38 36.24 7.43
N LYS A 169 5.08 36.46 7.69
CA LYS A 169 4.42 37.78 7.59
C LYS A 169 4.51 38.48 6.22
N SER A 170 4.78 37.74 5.14
CA SER A 170 4.82 38.28 3.79
C SER A 170 4.15 37.33 2.81
N ALA A 171 3.32 37.85 1.92
CA ALA A 171 2.74 37.10 0.82
C ALA A 171 3.73 36.85 -0.35
N GLY A 172 4.98 37.31 -0.23
CA GLY A 172 5.99 37.22 -1.31
C GLY A 172 6.36 35.81 -1.70
N ASN A 173 6.51 34.88 -0.73
CA ASN A 173 6.85 33.48 -1.00
C ASN A 173 6.53 32.55 0.18
N PRO A 174 5.27 32.41 0.62
CA PRO A 174 4.92 31.41 1.61
C PRO A 174 5.06 30.00 1.01
N THR A 175 5.62 29.06 1.77
CA THR A 175 5.84 27.68 1.32
C THR A 175 5.02 26.73 2.16
N LEU A 176 4.30 25.82 1.52
CA LEU A 176 3.57 24.75 2.20
C LEU A 176 4.55 23.72 2.77
N ARG A 177 4.26 23.26 3.97
CA ARG A 177 4.98 22.17 4.60
C ARG A 177 4.16 20.89 4.47
N ASP A 178 4.69 19.89 3.76
CA ASP A 178 4.03 18.59 3.66
C ASP A 178 4.13 17.86 5.00
N VAL A 179 2.98 17.57 5.56
CA VAL A 179 2.83 16.82 6.81
C VAL A 179 2.02 15.54 6.59
N HIS A 180 1.94 15.09 5.35
CA HIS A 180 1.22 13.89 4.95
C HIS A 180 1.94 13.15 3.83
N GLU A 181 1.54 11.91 3.63
CA GLU A 181 1.84 11.10 2.43
C GLU A 181 0.54 10.50 1.90
N TYR A 182 0.59 9.99 0.69
CA TYR A 182 -0.55 9.37 0.00
C TYR A 182 -0.37 7.86 -0.01
N ILE A 183 -1.41 7.12 0.33
CA ILE A 183 -1.48 5.67 0.12
C ILE A 183 -2.48 5.44 -1.00
N LEU A 184 -1.96 5.12 -2.18
CA LEU A 184 -2.74 4.88 -3.38
C LEU A 184 -3.21 3.44 -3.39
N VAL A 185 -4.50 3.19 -3.55
CA VAL A 185 -5.09 1.84 -3.46
C VAL A 185 -5.70 1.44 -4.80
N PHE A 186 -5.18 0.37 -5.39
CA PHE A 186 -5.62 -0.18 -6.66
C PHE A 186 -6.05 -1.64 -6.53
N CYS A 187 -6.80 -2.12 -7.53
CA CYS A 187 -7.22 -3.51 -7.67
C CYS A 187 -6.81 -4.07 -9.03
N LYS A 188 -6.46 -5.34 -9.11
CA LYS A 188 -6.30 -6.04 -10.39
C LYS A 188 -7.66 -6.54 -10.88
N GLN A 189 -8.06 -6.14 -12.08
CA GLN A 189 -9.22 -6.61 -12.87
C GLN A 189 -10.60 -6.40 -12.22
N THR A 190 -10.79 -6.66 -10.96
CA THR A 190 -12.09 -6.58 -10.28
C THR A 190 -11.99 -5.94 -8.90
N PHE A 191 -13.05 -5.25 -8.47
CA PHE A 191 -13.13 -4.66 -7.13
C PHE A 191 -13.42 -5.69 -6.04
N LYS A 192 -14.04 -6.82 -6.40
CA LYS A 192 -14.38 -7.89 -5.47
C LYS A 192 -13.32 -8.98 -5.52
N ARG A 193 -12.79 -9.35 -4.36
CA ARG A 193 -11.88 -10.47 -4.25
C ARG A 193 -12.60 -11.74 -3.79
N GLN A 194 -12.26 -12.87 -4.38
CA GLN A 194 -12.76 -14.17 -3.98
C GLN A 194 -11.90 -14.74 -2.85
N ASN A 195 -12.45 -15.66 -2.08
CA ASN A 195 -11.79 -16.40 -1.01
C ASN A 195 -12.18 -17.89 -1.12
N PRO A 196 -11.64 -18.61 -2.10
CA PRO A 196 -12.04 -20.01 -2.33
C PRO A 196 -11.57 -20.93 -1.20
N ALA A 197 -10.46 -20.63 -0.54
CA ALA A 197 -9.96 -21.38 0.61
C ALA A 197 -10.75 -21.12 1.90
N LYS A 198 -11.66 -20.13 1.90
CA LYS A 198 -12.47 -19.73 3.07
C LYS A 198 -11.62 -19.37 4.29
N CYS A 199 -10.42 -18.84 4.07
CA CYS A 199 -9.59 -18.35 5.15
C CYS A 199 -10.29 -17.24 5.94
N PRO A 200 -10.14 -17.17 7.27
CA PRO A 200 -10.81 -16.17 8.08
C PRO A 200 -10.27 -14.76 7.81
N SER A 201 -11.12 -13.78 8.02
CA SER A 201 -10.74 -12.38 8.13
C SER A 201 -10.49 -12.08 9.61
N THR A 202 -9.30 -11.54 9.92
CA THR A 202 -8.87 -11.31 11.31
C THR A 202 -9.10 -9.88 11.78
N ILE A 203 -9.58 -8.99 10.90
CA ILE A 203 -9.90 -7.61 11.26
C ILE A 203 -11.08 -7.56 12.25
N THR A 204 -10.90 -6.84 13.34
CA THR A 204 -11.98 -6.59 14.30
C THR A 204 -12.94 -5.52 13.78
N ARG A 205 -14.13 -5.43 14.40
CA ARG A 205 -15.12 -4.40 14.08
C ARG A 205 -14.57 -2.99 14.27
N ASP A 206 -13.83 -2.74 15.34
CA ASP A 206 -13.33 -1.41 15.68
C ASP A 206 -12.18 -1.01 14.76
N GLU A 207 -11.29 -1.93 14.42
CA GLU A 207 -10.27 -1.74 13.39
C GLU A 207 -10.91 -1.40 12.04
N PHE A 208 -11.95 -2.15 11.62
CA PHE A 208 -12.62 -1.86 10.36
C PHE A 208 -13.23 -0.46 10.34
N LEU A 209 -13.85 -0.02 11.43
CA LEU A 209 -14.44 1.33 11.54
C LEU A 209 -13.38 2.44 11.51
N GLU A 210 -12.17 2.14 11.96
CA GLU A 210 -11.05 3.08 11.92
C GLU A 210 -10.31 3.05 10.59
N TYR A 211 -9.99 1.85 10.07
CA TYR A 211 -9.10 1.68 8.91
C TYR A 211 -9.80 1.97 7.57
N ASN A 212 -11.13 1.90 7.49
CA ASN A 212 -11.85 2.25 6.26
C ASN A 212 -12.01 3.76 6.03
N LYS A 213 -11.51 4.61 6.93
CA LYS A 213 -11.44 6.06 6.73
C LYS A 213 -10.34 6.41 5.73
N SER A 214 -10.54 7.47 4.96
CA SER A 214 -9.56 7.95 3.98
C SER A 214 -8.50 8.90 4.55
N VAL A 215 -8.49 9.13 5.86
CA VAL A 215 -7.43 9.88 6.57
C VAL A 215 -7.00 9.06 7.77
N TRP A 216 -5.70 8.78 7.84
CA TRP A 216 -5.09 8.05 8.94
C TRP A 216 -4.10 8.92 9.70
N ASP A 217 -4.36 9.13 10.98
CA ASP A 217 -3.45 9.80 11.89
C ASP A 217 -2.48 8.76 12.48
N MET A 218 -1.23 8.79 12.03
CA MET A 218 -0.16 7.93 12.54
C MET A 218 1.15 8.70 12.63
N LYS A 219 1.87 8.52 13.74
CA LYS A 219 3.22 9.09 13.88
C LYS A 219 4.18 8.42 12.90
N ALA A 220 5.10 9.21 12.34
CA ALA A 220 6.20 8.68 11.55
C ALA A 220 7.13 7.83 12.44
N GLU A 221 7.71 6.79 11.86
CA GLU A 221 8.69 5.96 12.55
C GLU A 221 10.06 6.67 12.62
N SER A 222 10.83 6.38 13.66
CA SER A 222 12.14 6.96 13.82
C SER A 222 13.18 6.26 12.95
N ALA A 223 13.76 6.99 11.98
CA ALA A 223 14.85 6.48 11.15
C ALA A 223 16.02 5.92 11.98
N ARG A 224 16.41 6.61 13.06
CA ARG A 224 17.49 6.18 13.97
C ARG A 224 17.15 4.86 14.66
N LYS A 225 15.88 4.64 15.05
CA LYS A 225 15.45 3.42 15.75
C LYS A 225 15.43 2.21 14.83
N VAL A 226 15.08 2.42 13.56
CA VAL A 226 14.92 1.34 12.57
C VAL A 226 16.21 1.05 11.81
N GLY A 227 17.14 2.01 11.73
CA GLY A 227 18.35 1.90 10.90
C GLY A 227 18.09 2.09 9.40
N HIS A 228 16.97 2.73 9.05
CA HIS A 228 16.59 3.02 7.66
C HIS A 228 16.17 4.50 7.53
N PRO A 229 16.59 5.24 6.50
CA PRO A 229 16.44 6.70 6.44
C PRO A 229 14.99 7.19 6.30
N ALA A 230 14.06 6.37 5.84
CA ALA A 230 12.66 6.77 5.67
C ALA A 230 11.69 5.59 5.86
N PRO A 231 11.66 4.93 7.03
CA PRO A 231 10.74 3.83 7.25
C PRO A 231 9.32 4.37 7.51
N PHE A 232 8.32 3.79 6.89
CA PHE A 232 6.96 3.93 7.40
C PHE A 232 6.77 3.04 8.65
N PRO A 233 5.82 3.35 9.56
CA PRO A 233 5.57 2.52 10.74
C PRO A 233 4.97 1.16 10.34
N VAL A 234 5.26 0.10 11.09
CA VAL A 234 4.68 -1.26 10.91
C VAL A 234 3.15 -1.22 10.90
N GLU A 235 2.56 -0.26 11.61
CA GLU A 235 1.11 -0.06 11.67
C GLU A 235 0.50 0.27 10.31
N LEU A 236 1.22 0.96 9.40
CA LEU A 236 0.71 1.30 8.07
C LEU A 236 0.42 0.04 7.22
N PRO A 237 1.39 -0.85 6.97
CA PRO A 237 1.11 -2.09 6.25
C PRO A 237 0.16 -3.01 7.05
N ARG A 238 0.20 -3.03 8.40
CA ARG A 238 -0.74 -3.82 9.21
C ARG A 238 -2.19 -3.45 8.93
N ARG A 239 -2.53 -2.15 8.86
CA ARG A 239 -3.88 -1.70 8.51
C ARG A 239 -4.32 -2.17 7.12
N LEU A 240 -3.45 -2.07 6.14
CA LEU A 240 -3.73 -2.52 4.77
C LEU A 240 -3.89 -4.05 4.69
N ILE A 241 -3.05 -4.79 5.42
CA ILE A 241 -3.12 -6.25 5.52
C ILE A 241 -4.46 -6.67 6.13
N GLN A 242 -4.85 -6.08 7.24
CA GLN A 242 -6.13 -6.37 7.88
C GLN A 242 -7.34 -6.04 7.00
N LEU A 243 -7.28 -4.94 6.24
CA LEU A 243 -8.37 -4.54 5.34
C LEU A 243 -8.49 -5.44 4.10
N TYR A 244 -7.37 -5.94 3.55
CA TYR A 244 -7.33 -6.44 2.18
C TYR A 244 -6.85 -7.88 2.03
N THR A 245 -6.52 -8.57 3.14
CA THR A 245 -6.10 -9.98 3.10
C THR A 245 -6.88 -10.85 4.09
N PHE A 246 -6.95 -12.14 3.77
CA PHE A 246 -7.35 -13.18 4.70
C PHE A 246 -6.11 -13.80 5.36
N GLU A 247 -6.32 -14.58 6.41
CA GLU A 247 -5.24 -15.30 7.11
C GLU A 247 -4.49 -16.25 6.15
N ASN A 248 -3.17 -16.43 6.36
CA ASN A 248 -2.26 -17.23 5.55
C ASN A 248 -2.05 -16.73 4.10
N GLU A 249 -2.56 -15.56 3.73
CA GLU A 249 -2.33 -14.99 2.42
C GLU A 249 -0.96 -14.30 2.31
N ILE A 250 -0.53 -14.05 1.07
CA ILE A 250 0.81 -13.57 0.75
C ILE A 250 0.80 -12.07 0.50
N VAL A 251 1.68 -11.37 1.20
CA VAL A 251 1.93 -9.92 1.06
C VAL A 251 3.28 -9.70 0.37
N LEU A 252 3.30 -8.91 -0.69
CA LEU A 252 4.51 -8.54 -1.44
C LEU A 252 4.95 -7.13 -1.05
N ASP A 253 6.27 -6.96 -0.90
CA ASP A 253 6.90 -5.63 -0.89
C ASP A 253 8.08 -5.62 -1.88
N PRO A 254 7.93 -4.97 -3.05
CA PRO A 254 9.00 -4.89 -4.05
C PRO A 254 10.17 -3.96 -3.68
N PHE A 255 10.06 -3.23 -2.56
CA PHE A 255 11.11 -2.35 -2.03
C PHE A 255 11.19 -2.51 -0.51
N MET A 256 11.57 -3.73 -0.08
CA MET A 256 11.43 -4.21 1.30
C MET A 256 12.14 -3.35 2.34
N GLY A 257 13.27 -2.72 1.99
CA GLY A 257 14.05 -1.90 2.90
C GLY A 257 14.37 -2.62 4.21
N SER A 258 13.93 -2.04 5.32
CA SER A 258 14.14 -2.60 6.66
C SER A 258 13.12 -3.64 7.13
N GLY A 259 12.23 -4.14 6.24
CA GLY A 259 11.31 -5.25 6.53
C GLY A 259 10.01 -4.89 7.25
N GLN A 260 9.55 -3.65 7.17
CA GLN A 260 8.33 -3.21 7.89
C GLN A 260 7.08 -3.98 7.44
N THR A 261 6.94 -4.19 6.12
CA THR A 261 5.82 -4.95 5.53
C THR A 261 5.85 -6.42 5.94
N ALA A 262 7.04 -7.05 5.92
CA ALA A 262 7.22 -8.43 6.34
C ALA A 262 6.86 -8.64 7.82
N ILE A 263 7.32 -7.76 8.70
CA ILE A 263 6.98 -7.79 10.13
C ILE A 263 5.47 -7.64 10.33
N ALA A 264 4.82 -6.73 9.60
CA ALA A 264 3.38 -6.55 9.68
C ALA A 264 2.61 -7.79 9.19
N ALA A 265 3.08 -8.45 8.14
CA ALA A 265 2.50 -9.69 7.62
C ALA A 265 2.53 -10.80 8.68
N LEU A 266 3.71 -11.07 9.24
CA LEU A 266 3.88 -12.10 10.28
C LEU A 266 3.02 -11.83 11.53
N LYS A 267 3.03 -10.59 12.04
CA LYS A 267 2.17 -10.18 13.17
C LYS A 267 0.68 -10.35 12.90
N SER A 268 0.29 -10.37 11.66
CA SER A 268 -1.11 -10.50 11.24
C SER A 268 -1.48 -11.92 10.82
N GLY A 269 -0.59 -12.91 10.94
CA GLY A 269 -0.81 -14.29 10.49
C GLY A 269 -0.86 -14.41 8.96
N ARG A 270 -0.05 -13.61 8.26
CA ARG A 270 0.13 -13.66 6.80
C ARG A 270 1.58 -14.01 6.47
N HIS A 271 1.78 -14.51 5.26
CA HIS A 271 3.09 -14.72 4.69
C HIS A 271 3.56 -13.49 3.90
N PHE A 272 4.85 -13.43 3.60
CA PHE A 272 5.40 -12.37 2.78
C PHE A 272 6.35 -12.89 1.70
N ALA A 273 6.56 -12.06 0.68
CA ALA A 273 7.68 -12.12 -0.26
C ALA A 273 8.19 -10.69 -0.47
N GLY A 274 9.49 -10.50 -0.63
CA GLY A 274 10.04 -9.16 -0.78
C GLY A 274 11.28 -9.09 -1.63
N TYR A 275 11.55 -7.90 -2.15
CA TYR A 275 12.74 -7.60 -2.95
C TYR A 275 13.49 -6.42 -2.35
N GLU A 276 14.82 -6.51 -2.32
CA GLU A 276 15.70 -5.45 -1.85
C GLU A 276 17.07 -5.58 -2.52
N ILE A 277 17.56 -4.50 -3.10
CA ILE A 277 18.84 -4.51 -3.81
C ILE A 277 20.04 -4.28 -2.88
N ASP A 278 19.85 -3.54 -1.78
CA ASP A 278 20.91 -3.25 -0.84
C ASP A 278 21.10 -4.42 0.14
N LYS A 279 22.27 -5.05 0.07
CA LYS A 279 22.62 -6.20 0.92
C LYS A 279 22.58 -5.88 2.42
N ASN A 280 22.87 -4.64 2.80
CA ASN A 280 22.83 -4.22 4.22
C ASN A 280 21.37 -4.17 4.70
N TYR A 281 20.45 -3.65 3.86
CA TYR A 281 19.03 -3.66 4.18
C TYR A 281 18.44 -5.07 4.16
N VAL A 282 18.86 -5.93 3.24
CA VAL A 282 18.48 -7.37 3.28
C VAL A 282 18.91 -8.00 4.60
N ALA A 283 20.16 -7.78 5.04
CA ALA A 283 20.66 -8.33 6.31
C ALA A 283 19.90 -7.75 7.51
N LEU A 284 19.67 -6.43 7.54
CA LEU A 284 18.89 -5.76 8.58
C LEU A 284 17.46 -6.29 8.67
N ALA A 285 16.78 -6.38 7.53
CA ALA A 285 15.41 -6.88 7.47
C ALA A 285 15.31 -8.32 7.98
N ASN A 286 16.21 -9.22 7.51
CA ASN A 286 16.24 -10.61 7.95
C ASN A 286 16.49 -10.74 9.46
N GLN A 287 17.38 -9.93 10.03
CA GLN A 287 17.62 -9.90 11.48
C GLN A 287 16.37 -9.48 12.27
N ARG A 288 15.66 -8.46 11.80
CA ARG A 288 14.44 -7.95 12.44
C ARG A 288 13.27 -8.93 12.31
N ILE A 289 13.11 -9.54 11.14
CA ILE A 289 12.11 -10.57 10.87
C ILE A 289 12.34 -11.79 11.76
N LYS A 290 13.58 -12.27 11.86
CA LYS A 290 13.94 -13.40 12.74
C LYS A 290 13.57 -13.10 14.19
N LYS A 291 13.95 -11.92 14.71
CA LYS A 291 13.59 -11.51 16.07
C LYS A 291 12.09 -11.50 16.29
N GLU A 292 11.33 -10.95 15.33
CA GLU A 292 9.88 -10.89 15.43
C GLU A 292 9.24 -12.28 15.43
N SER A 293 9.74 -13.20 14.58
CA SER A 293 9.26 -14.59 14.55
C SER A 293 9.51 -15.32 15.87
N GLU A 294 10.69 -15.07 16.52
CA GLU A 294 11.01 -15.60 17.84
C GLU A 294 10.10 -15.02 18.93
N ASP A 295 9.76 -13.74 18.84
CA ASP A 295 8.84 -13.07 19.79
C ASP A 295 7.42 -13.65 19.64
N ILE A 296 6.92 -13.81 18.40
CA ILE A 296 5.61 -14.43 18.11
C ILE A 296 5.58 -15.89 18.64
N ALA A 297 6.63 -16.67 18.41
CA ALA A 297 6.68 -18.06 18.88
C ALA A 297 6.64 -18.16 20.41
N ARG A 298 7.32 -17.24 21.11
CA ARG A 298 7.25 -17.16 22.60
C ARG A 298 5.87 -16.78 23.11
N ASP A 299 5.19 -15.84 22.45
CA ASP A 299 3.83 -15.45 22.84
C ASP A 299 2.82 -16.58 22.66
N LEU A 300 3.02 -17.47 21.69
CA LEU A 300 2.20 -18.66 21.45
C LEU A 300 2.50 -19.81 22.43
N ASN A 301 3.73 -19.91 22.95
CA ASN A 301 4.19 -20.96 23.87
C ASN A 301 4.79 -20.37 25.15
N PRO A 302 4.02 -19.70 26.02
CA PRO A 302 4.54 -18.97 27.16
C PRO A 302 5.11 -19.87 28.29
N HIS A 303 5.08 -21.20 28.10
CA HIS A 303 5.50 -22.21 29.10
C HIS A 303 6.70 -23.08 28.68
N GLU A 304 7.32 -22.77 27.53
CA GLU A 304 8.66 -23.28 27.15
C GLU A 304 9.75 -22.26 27.49
#